data_81f435142dd27667e48b9452c0b97b45
#
_entry.id   81f435142dd27667e48b9452c0b97b45
#
_cell.length_a   1.000
_cell.length_b   1.000
_cell.length_c   1.000
_cell.angle_alpha   90.00
_cell.angle_beta   90.00
_cell.angle_gamma   90.00
#
_symmetry.space_group_name_H-M   'P 1'
#
loop_
_entity.id
_entity.type
_entity.pdbx_description
1 polymer ?
#
loop_
_entity_poly.entity_id
_entity_poly.type
_entity_poly.pdbx_seq_one_letter_code
_entity_poly.pdbx_strand_id
1 'polypeptide(L)'
;MSDTSTGYSDPNITPPMGEAVPLGLQHVLAMFASNVTPSVIVAGAAGLAFGGAEQVYLIQMAMLFAGIATLFQTIGVGPVGARLPIMQGTSFAFVGVLAGIAATQGLGVALTSCVIAGLIHFALGSVISSIRSWFPPLVTGLVILAIGLYLIP
;
A
#
# COMPACT_ATOMS: atom_id res chain seq x y z
N MET A 1 -38.72 14.24 -1.07
CA MET A 1 -37.61 13.39 -1.51
C MET A 1 -36.40 13.78 -0.63
N SER A 2 -36.16 13.02 0.44
CA SER A 2 -35.01 13.23 1.32
C SER A 2 -33.76 12.79 0.57
N ASP A 3 -32.82 13.72 0.40
CA ASP A 3 -31.54 13.52 -0.24
C ASP A 3 -30.70 12.57 0.63
N THR A 4 -30.73 11.28 0.32
CA THR A 4 -29.97 10.23 1.01
C THR A 4 -28.54 10.10 0.50
N SER A 5 -28.12 10.97 -0.42
CA SER A 5 -26.78 10.92 -1.05
C SER A 5 -25.68 11.64 -0.27
N THR A 6 -26.01 12.41 0.76
CA THR A 6 -25.05 13.27 1.46
C THR A 6 -24.31 12.61 2.64
N GLY A 7 -24.78 11.43 3.12
CA GLY A 7 -24.24 10.81 4.32
C GLY A 7 -22.84 10.18 4.15
N TYR A 8 -22.52 9.68 2.96
CA TYR A 8 -21.24 8.95 2.74
C TYR A 8 -20.09 9.82 2.20
N SER A 9 -20.38 11.08 1.88
CA SER A 9 -19.36 12.01 1.33
C SER A 9 -18.62 12.79 2.42
N ASP A 10 -19.12 12.79 3.66
CA ASP A 10 -18.48 13.46 4.78
C ASP A 10 -17.63 12.48 5.59
N PRO A 11 -16.29 12.64 5.59
CA PRO A 11 -15.38 11.75 6.32
C PRO A 11 -15.55 11.81 7.85
N ASN A 12 -16.28 12.77 8.38
CA ASN A 12 -16.53 12.91 9.81
C ASN A 12 -17.79 12.17 10.29
N ILE A 13 -18.59 11.64 9.37
CA ILE A 13 -19.78 10.86 9.73
C ILE A 13 -19.35 9.41 10.02
N THR A 14 -19.63 8.96 11.23
CA THR A 14 -19.41 7.58 11.61
C THR A 14 -20.62 6.73 11.19
N PRO A 15 -20.45 5.77 10.27
CA PRO A 15 -21.54 4.89 9.87
C PRO A 15 -21.99 4.01 11.06
N PRO A 16 -23.25 3.56 11.07
CA PRO A 16 -23.73 2.63 12.08
C PRO A 16 -22.93 1.32 12.01
N MET A 17 -22.75 0.65 13.16
CA MET A 17 -21.92 -0.57 13.26
C MET A 17 -22.35 -1.68 12.28
N GLY A 18 -23.64 -1.77 11.98
CA GLY A 18 -24.17 -2.73 11.00
C GLY A 18 -23.63 -2.54 9.58
N GLU A 19 -23.22 -1.33 9.22
CA GLU A 19 -22.61 -0.99 7.93
C GLU A 19 -21.09 -0.92 8.02
N ALA A 20 -20.56 -0.38 9.12
CA ALA A 20 -19.12 -0.23 9.33
C ALA A 20 -18.39 -1.58 9.35
N VAL A 21 -18.95 -2.59 9.99
CA VAL A 21 -18.33 -3.92 10.12
C VAL A 21 -18.23 -4.64 8.76
N PRO A 22 -19.32 -4.78 7.96
CA PRO A 22 -19.20 -5.38 6.63
C PRO A 22 -18.27 -4.61 5.70
N LEU A 23 -18.31 -3.28 5.69
CA LEU A 23 -17.40 -2.45 4.89
C LEU A 23 -15.95 -2.62 5.32
N GLY A 24 -15.67 -2.64 6.62
CA GLY A 24 -14.34 -2.91 7.14
C GLY A 24 -13.83 -4.28 6.75
N LEU A 25 -14.65 -5.32 6.86
CA LEU A 25 -14.30 -6.68 6.43
C LEU A 25 -14.02 -6.74 4.92
N GLN A 26 -14.85 -6.09 4.10
CA GLN A 26 -14.62 -5.99 2.67
C GLN A 26 -13.26 -5.35 2.35
N HIS A 27 -12.90 -4.27 3.03
CA HIS A 27 -11.60 -3.60 2.86
C HIS A 27 -10.44 -4.52 3.22
N VAL A 28 -10.54 -5.25 4.34
CA VAL A 28 -9.51 -6.22 4.77
C VAL A 28 -9.34 -7.32 3.73
N LEU A 29 -10.43 -7.90 3.23
CA LEU A 29 -10.38 -8.96 2.22
C LEU A 29 -9.79 -8.46 0.89
N ALA A 30 -10.18 -7.28 0.43
CA ALA A 30 -9.65 -6.68 -0.79
C ALA A 30 -8.14 -6.39 -0.67
N MET A 31 -7.71 -5.89 0.48
CA MET A 31 -6.32 -5.58 0.73
C MET A 31 -5.45 -6.82 0.93
N PHE A 32 -6.01 -7.90 1.44
CA PHE A 32 -5.25 -9.13 1.71
C PHE A 32 -4.50 -9.60 0.46
N ALA A 33 -5.20 -9.79 -0.64
CA ALA A 33 -4.60 -10.26 -1.90
C ALA A 33 -3.55 -9.28 -2.43
N SER A 34 -3.85 -7.98 -2.42
CA SER A 34 -2.93 -6.94 -2.89
C SER A 34 -1.67 -6.79 -2.04
N ASN A 35 -1.72 -7.16 -0.77
CA ASN A 35 -0.58 -7.08 0.13
C ASN A 35 0.29 -8.34 0.12
N VAL A 36 -0.33 -9.51 -0.02
CA VAL A 36 0.37 -10.80 -0.05
C VAL A 36 1.12 -10.99 -1.37
N THR A 37 0.52 -10.63 -2.51
CA THR A 37 1.09 -10.88 -3.83
C THR A 37 2.49 -10.27 -4.03
N PRO A 38 2.75 -8.99 -3.72
CA PRO A 38 4.09 -8.42 -3.83
C PRO A 38 5.13 -9.16 -2.98
N SER A 39 4.75 -9.53 -1.75
CA SER A 39 5.63 -10.27 -0.85
C SER A 39 6.00 -11.64 -1.39
N VAL A 40 5.03 -12.36 -1.99
CA VAL A 40 5.27 -13.67 -2.63
C VAL A 40 6.19 -13.54 -3.84
N ILE A 41 5.98 -12.53 -4.69
CA ILE A 41 6.81 -12.32 -5.89
C ILE A 41 8.26 -12.00 -5.50
N VAL A 42 8.47 -11.08 -4.55
CA VAL A 42 9.83 -10.70 -4.11
C VAL A 42 10.52 -11.87 -3.40
N ALA A 43 9.81 -12.62 -2.56
CA ALA A 43 10.33 -13.82 -1.92
C ALA A 43 10.72 -14.89 -2.94
N GLY A 44 9.89 -15.14 -3.94
CA GLY A 44 10.18 -16.07 -5.03
C GLY A 44 11.39 -15.64 -5.84
N ALA A 45 11.53 -14.35 -6.16
CA ALA A 45 12.70 -13.80 -6.86
C ALA A 45 13.99 -13.94 -6.03
N ALA A 46 13.89 -13.86 -4.71
CA ALA A 46 15.00 -14.12 -3.79
C ALA A 46 15.36 -15.62 -3.65
N GLY A 47 14.65 -16.51 -4.33
CA GLY A 47 14.87 -17.96 -4.27
C GLY A 47 14.30 -18.63 -3.00
N LEU A 48 13.43 -17.96 -2.25
CA LEU A 48 12.79 -18.57 -1.09
C LEU A 48 11.78 -19.65 -1.52
N ALA A 49 11.75 -20.74 -0.75
CA ALA A 49 10.82 -21.84 -0.99
C ALA A 49 9.37 -21.37 -0.81
N PHE A 50 8.50 -21.73 -1.74
CA PHE A 50 7.08 -21.44 -1.65
C PHE A 50 6.46 -22.10 -0.40
N GLY A 51 5.80 -21.32 0.43
CA GLY A 51 5.25 -21.78 1.71
C GLY A 51 6.31 -22.00 2.80
N GLY A 52 7.59 -21.69 2.53
CA GLY A 52 8.66 -21.78 3.52
C GLY A 52 8.52 -20.74 4.63
N ALA A 53 9.13 -21.03 5.79
CA ALA A 53 9.02 -20.19 6.98
C ALA A 53 9.44 -18.73 6.74
N GLU A 54 10.48 -18.50 5.94
CA GLU A 54 10.96 -17.16 5.62
C GLU A 54 9.96 -16.37 4.75
N GLN A 55 9.34 -17.03 3.75
CA GLN A 55 8.32 -16.41 2.92
C GLN A 55 7.07 -16.07 3.75
N VAL A 56 6.64 -17.00 4.61
CA VAL A 56 5.49 -16.79 5.51
C VAL A 56 5.77 -15.62 6.45
N TYR A 57 6.97 -15.57 7.04
CA TYR A 57 7.39 -14.45 7.89
C TYR A 57 7.36 -13.11 7.17
N LEU A 58 7.86 -13.05 5.93
CA LEU A 58 7.83 -11.83 5.12
C LEU A 58 6.39 -11.35 4.88
N ILE A 59 5.47 -12.26 4.55
CA ILE A 59 4.05 -11.94 4.36
C ILE A 59 3.43 -11.45 5.67
N GLN A 60 3.70 -12.11 6.79
CA GLN A 60 3.19 -11.71 8.10
C GLN A 60 3.66 -10.32 8.49
N MET A 61 4.94 -10.00 8.27
CA MET A 61 5.48 -8.66 8.54
C MET A 61 4.85 -7.60 7.62
N ALA A 62 4.70 -7.89 6.33
CA ALA A 62 4.04 -6.99 5.39
C ALA A 62 2.60 -6.67 5.83
N MET A 63 1.84 -7.68 6.27
CA MET A 63 0.47 -7.51 6.78
C MET A 63 0.43 -6.73 8.10
N LEU A 64 1.34 -7.02 9.02
CA LEU A 64 1.43 -6.33 10.31
C LEU A 64 1.70 -4.83 10.11
N PHE A 65 2.72 -4.49 9.31
CA PHE A 65 3.08 -3.09 9.07
C PHE A 65 2.03 -2.37 8.23
N ALA A 66 1.35 -3.04 7.30
CA ALA A 66 0.22 -2.48 6.59
C ALA A 66 -0.94 -2.12 7.55
N GLY A 67 -1.23 -2.99 8.52
CA GLY A 67 -2.22 -2.72 9.57
C GLY A 67 -1.84 -1.52 10.43
N ILE A 68 -0.59 -1.47 10.90
CA ILE A 68 -0.06 -0.34 11.68
C ILE A 68 -0.13 0.96 10.88
N ALA A 69 0.33 0.96 9.63
CA ALA A 69 0.28 2.14 8.76
C ALA A 69 -1.16 2.61 8.50
N THR A 70 -2.09 1.67 8.32
CA THR A 70 -3.53 1.97 8.17
C THR A 70 -4.11 2.62 9.43
N LEU A 71 -3.73 2.15 10.61
CA LEU A 71 -4.14 2.77 11.88
C LEU A 71 -3.63 4.21 11.98
N PHE A 72 -2.36 4.46 11.68
CA PHE A 72 -1.80 5.82 11.66
C PHE A 72 -2.52 6.71 10.65
N GLN A 73 -2.84 6.19 9.47
CA GLN A 73 -3.57 6.91 8.43
C GLN A 73 -4.99 7.27 8.86
N THR A 74 -5.69 6.35 9.52
CA THR A 74 -7.10 6.50 9.90
C THR A 74 -7.28 7.34 11.15
N ILE A 75 -6.46 7.11 12.18
CA ILE A 75 -6.57 7.83 13.46
C ILE A 75 -5.99 9.24 13.31
N GLY A 76 -4.91 9.39 12.59
CA GLY A 76 -4.15 10.62 12.45
C GLY A 76 -3.40 10.99 13.73
N VAL A 77 -2.07 10.87 13.70
CA VAL A 77 -1.22 11.18 14.85
C VAL A 77 -0.38 12.42 14.53
N GLY A 78 -0.73 13.54 15.11
CA GLY A 78 -0.07 14.83 14.85
C GLY A 78 -0.22 15.24 13.37
N PRO A 79 0.90 15.50 12.64
CA PRO A 79 0.87 15.87 11.24
C PRO A 79 0.78 14.64 10.29
N VAL A 80 0.78 13.42 10.83
CA VAL A 80 0.78 12.17 10.05
C VAL A 80 -0.63 11.58 10.03
N GLY A 81 -1.08 11.18 8.84
CA GLY A 81 -2.40 10.59 8.62
C GLY A 81 -3.45 11.60 8.18
N ALA A 82 -4.22 11.26 7.16
CA ALA A 82 -5.26 12.11 6.60
C ALA A 82 -6.61 11.99 7.32
N ARG A 83 -6.73 11.14 8.34
CA ARG A 83 -7.97 10.79 9.04
C ARG A 83 -9.06 10.30 8.09
N LEU A 84 -8.64 9.56 7.09
CA LEU A 84 -9.52 8.94 6.12
C LEU A 84 -9.40 7.41 6.23
N PRO A 85 -10.46 6.65 6.00
CA PRO A 85 -10.44 5.18 6.03
C PRO A 85 -9.75 4.62 4.78
N ILE A 86 -8.48 5.00 4.56
CA ILE A 86 -7.65 4.55 3.45
C ILE A 86 -6.68 3.51 3.97
N MET A 87 -6.76 2.30 3.42
CA MET A 87 -5.85 1.22 3.78
C MET A 87 -4.48 1.45 3.15
N GLN A 88 -3.44 1.22 3.94
CA GLN A 88 -2.04 1.29 3.52
C GLN A 88 -1.51 -0.12 3.32
N GLY A 89 -0.69 -0.33 2.30
CA GLY A 89 -0.14 -1.64 2.01
C GLY A 89 1.05 -1.60 1.08
N THR A 90 1.49 -2.79 0.65
CA THR A 90 2.58 -2.94 -0.31
C THR A 90 2.18 -2.40 -1.69
N SER A 91 3.13 -1.74 -2.36
CA SER A 91 2.88 -1.14 -3.68
C SER A 91 3.43 -2.02 -4.80
N PHE A 92 2.59 -2.33 -5.77
CA PHE A 92 3.01 -3.03 -7.00
C PHE A 92 4.04 -2.25 -7.82
N ALA A 93 4.09 -0.93 -7.69
CA ALA A 93 5.05 -0.08 -8.41
C ALA A 93 6.52 -0.45 -8.12
N PHE A 94 6.79 -0.99 -6.94
CA PHE A 94 8.15 -1.35 -6.54
C PHE A 94 8.49 -2.84 -6.75
N VAL A 95 7.50 -3.67 -7.07
CA VAL A 95 7.68 -5.14 -7.15
C VAL A 95 8.78 -5.50 -8.14
N GLY A 96 8.78 -4.92 -9.33
CA GLY A 96 9.77 -5.25 -10.35
C GLY A 96 11.20 -4.88 -9.96
N VAL A 97 11.38 -3.70 -9.37
CA VAL A 97 12.68 -3.25 -8.90
C VAL A 97 13.16 -4.12 -7.73
N LEU A 98 12.29 -4.38 -6.76
CA LEU A 98 12.63 -5.19 -5.59
C LEU A 98 12.89 -6.65 -5.95
N ALA A 99 12.11 -7.23 -6.88
CA ALA A 99 12.35 -8.58 -7.37
C ALA A 99 13.70 -8.67 -8.10
N GLY A 100 14.06 -7.69 -8.92
CA GLY A 100 15.36 -7.62 -9.57
C GLY A 100 16.54 -7.53 -8.58
N ILE A 101 16.43 -6.70 -7.55
CA ILE A 101 17.44 -6.58 -6.49
C ILE A 101 17.49 -7.88 -5.67
N ALA A 102 16.34 -8.44 -5.30
CA ALA A 102 16.27 -9.69 -4.53
C ALA A 102 16.89 -10.87 -5.26
N ALA A 103 16.68 -10.98 -6.58
CA ALA A 103 17.26 -12.03 -7.41
C ALA A 103 18.78 -11.92 -7.58
N THR A 104 19.32 -10.69 -7.64
CA THR A 104 20.76 -10.48 -7.93
C THR A 104 21.61 -10.25 -6.68
N GLN A 105 21.06 -9.60 -5.67
CA GLN A 105 21.79 -9.17 -4.46
C GLN A 105 21.21 -9.76 -3.16
N GLY A 106 20.13 -10.49 -3.26
CA GLY A 106 19.47 -11.15 -2.14
C GLY A 106 18.42 -10.28 -1.43
N LEU A 107 17.61 -10.94 -0.62
CA LEU A 107 16.46 -10.35 0.09
C LEU A 107 16.89 -9.23 1.06
N GLY A 108 18.01 -9.39 1.77
CA GLY A 108 18.49 -8.39 2.72
C GLY A 108 18.75 -7.03 2.09
N VAL A 109 19.37 -7.01 0.90
CA VAL A 109 19.63 -5.76 0.16
C VAL A 109 18.31 -5.17 -0.35
N ALA A 110 17.40 -5.99 -0.85
CA ALA A 110 16.08 -5.52 -1.29
C ALA A 110 15.29 -4.86 -0.14
N LEU A 111 15.27 -5.47 1.04
CA LEU A 111 14.58 -4.90 2.22
C LEU A 111 15.26 -3.62 2.72
N THR A 112 16.59 -3.57 2.73
CA THR A 112 17.33 -2.34 3.07
C THR A 112 17.01 -1.21 2.10
N SER A 113 16.92 -1.53 0.79
CA SER A 113 16.51 -0.56 -0.23
C SER A 113 15.09 -0.02 0.01
N CYS A 114 14.16 -0.85 0.51
CA CYS A 114 12.82 -0.41 0.91
C CYS A 114 12.87 0.60 2.05
N VAL A 115 13.73 0.39 3.06
CA VAL A 115 13.87 1.33 4.18
C VAL A 115 14.39 2.68 3.69
N ILE A 116 15.42 2.68 2.86
CA ILE A 116 15.99 3.91 2.29
C ILE A 116 14.94 4.62 1.42
N ALA A 117 14.24 3.89 0.54
CA ALA A 117 13.17 4.45 -0.28
C ALA A 117 12.04 5.01 0.57
N GLY A 118 11.66 4.34 1.66
CA GLY A 118 10.67 4.82 2.61
C GLY A 118 11.04 6.15 3.26
N LEU A 119 12.29 6.32 3.67
CA LEU A 119 12.81 7.58 4.22
C LEU A 119 12.77 8.71 3.19
N ILE A 120 13.15 8.42 1.94
CA ILE A 120 13.08 9.39 0.84
C ILE A 120 11.62 9.77 0.56
N HIS A 121 10.70 8.80 0.50
CA HIS A 121 9.28 9.08 0.30
C HIS A 121 8.67 9.90 1.44
N PHE A 122 9.08 9.63 2.68
CA PHE A 122 8.66 10.43 3.83
C PHE A 122 9.12 11.89 3.71
N ALA A 123 10.37 12.11 3.31
CA ALA A 123 10.90 13.45 3.07
C ALA A 123 10.19 14.13 1.89
N LEU A 124 9.94 13.41 0.78
CA LEU A 124 9.19 13.92 -0.37
C LEU A 124 7.74 14.24 -0.03
N GLY A 125 7.12 13.50 0.88
CA GLY A 125 5.75 13.74 1.34
C GLY A 125 5.54 15.15 1.89
N SER A 126 6.56 15.74 2.52
CA SER A 126 6.51 17.11 3.04
C SER A 126 6.52 18.17 1.93
N VAL A 127 7.02 17.86 0.74
CA VAL A 127 7.17 18.78 -0.39
C VAL A 127 6.17 18.51 -1.51
N ILE A 128 5.45 17.38 -1.46
CA ILE A 128 4.57 16.92 -2.54
C ILE A 128 3.45 17.92 -2.89
N SER A 129 2.97 18.69 -1.92
CA SER A 129 1.95 19.72 -2.16
C SER A 129 2.42 20.78 -3.15
N SER A 130 3.70 21.13 -3.13
CA SER A 130 4.31 22.12 -4.05
C SER A 130 4.56 21.54 -5.44
N ILE A 131 4.79 20.24 -5.53
CA ILE A 131 5.13 19.55 -6.79
C ILE A 131 3.88 19.01 -7.48
N ARG A 132 2.76 18.87 -6.77
CA ARG A 132 1.52 18.27 -7.27
C ARG A 132 1.02 18.90 -8.58
N SER A 133 1.22 20.20 -8.78
CA SER A 133 0.82 20.91 -10.00
C SER A 133 1.58 20.43 -11.24
N TRP A 134 2.73 19.79 -11.08
CA TRP A 134 3.55 19.27 -12.18
C TRP A 134 3.11 17.89 -12.65
N PHE A 135 2.21 17.24 -11.89
CA PHE A 135 1.66 15.92 -12.21
C PHE A 135 0.20 16.03 -12.69
N PRO A 136 -0.03 16.36 -13.95
CA PRO A 136 -1.39 16.39 -14.49
C PRO A 136 -1.99 14.96 -14.46
N PRO A 137 -3.33 14.82 -14.39
CA PRO A 137 -4.02 13.53 -14.31
C PRO A 137 -3.63 12.56 -15.44
N LEU A 138 -3.27 13.07 -16.61
CA LEU A 138 -2.81 12.25 -17.73
C LEU A 138 -1.52 11.51 -17.41
N VAL A 139 -0.54 12.18 -16.76
CA VAL A 139 0.73 11.55 -16.36
C VAL A 139 0.48 10.47 -15.31
N THR A 140 -0.36 10.76 -14.32
CA THR A 140 -0.72 9.78 -13.30
C THR A 140 -1.40 8.57 -13.92
N GLY A 141 -2.32 8.76 -14.86
CA GLY A 141 -2.99 7.67 -15.58
C GLY A 141 -2.02 6.81 -16.40
N LEU A 142 -1.06 7.43 -17.10
CA LEU A 142 -0.03 6.71 -17.85
C LEU A 142 0.89 5.89 -16.95
N VAL A 143 1.26 6.41 -15.77
CA VAL A 143 2.07 5.66 -14.78
C VAL A 143 1.31 4.43 -14.28
N ILE A 144 0.02 4.56 -13.94
CA ILE A 144 -0.80 3.44 -13.49
C ILE A 144 -0.93 2.39 -14.62
N LEU A 145 -1.16 2.83 -15.86
CA LEU A 145 -1.23 1.95 -17.01
C LEU A 145 0.10 1.20 -17.23
N ALA A 146 1.22 1.90 -17.16
CA ALA A 146 2.55 1.29 -17.32
C ALA A 146 2.83 0.24 -16.24
N ILE A 147 2.47 0.51 -14.97
CA ILE A 147 2.58 -0.47 -13.87
C ILE A 147 1.71 -1.69 -14.17
N GLY A 148 0.47 -1.49 -14.60
CA GLY A 148 -0.44 -2.58 -14.95
C GLY A 148 0.11 -3.45 -16.09
N LEU A 149 0.62 -2.84 -17.15
CA LEU A 149 1.23 -3.57 -18.28
C LEU A 149 2.50 -4.31 -17.89
N TYR A 150 3.32 -3.73 -17.00
CA TYR A 150 4.54 -4.37 -16.51
C TYR A 150 4.27 -5.64 -15.70
N LEU A 151 3.11 -5.74 -15.05
CA LEU A 151 2.71 -6.90 -14.24
C LEU A 151 2.06 -8.04 -15.05
N ILE A 152 1.84 -7.84 -16.35
CA ILE A 152 1.36 -8.90 -17.24
C ILE A 152 2.57 -9.80 -17.58
N PRO A 153 2.50 -11.11 -17.30
CA PRO A 153 3.58 -12.05 -17.58
C PRO A 153 3.79 -12.27 -19.07
#